data_7a5686e297c43e07fe4c0588a5b7020d
#
_entry.id   7a5686e297c43e07fe4c0588a5b7020d
#
_cell.length_a   1.000
_cell.length_b   1.000
_cell.length_c   1.000
_cell.angle_alpha   90.00
_cell.angle_beta   90.00
_cell.angle_gamma   90.00
#
_symmetry.space_group_name_H-M   'P 1'
#
loop_
_entity.id
_entity.type
_entity.pdbx_description
1 polymer ?
#
loop_
_entity_poly.entity_id
_entity_poly.type
_entity_poly.pdbx_seq_one_letter_code
_entity_poly.pdbx_strand_id
1 'polypeptide(L)'
;MRPAMTDDSRRRVLMRQGFLFLFLGLVFGLAIIALPHPSRWLAAHLTAFLTGLVLVVMALAWSELRLTNGQRTLAYTTGLVAAYGGLAGSVFGAITDLPGPASNPGVAPPMPQAGVFLAILATIVPSLFVSFGLVLYGMRGASTGR
;
A
#
# COMPACT_ATOMS: atom_id res chain seq x y z
N MET A 1 -27.45 4.35 -12.08
CA MET A 1 -26.03 4.64 -12.42
C MET A 1 -25.41 5.43 -11.28
N ARG A 2 -24.33 4.95 -10.66
CA ARG A 2 -23.58 5.76 -9.67
C ARG A 2 -22.76 6.80 -10.44
N PRO A 3 -22.78 8.09 -10.06
CA PRO A 3 -21.94 9.10 -10.70
C PRO A 3 -20.45 8.70 -10.58
N ALA A 4 -19.69 8.91 -11.65
CA ALA A 4 -18.25 8.65 -11.63
C ALA A 4 -17.60 9.53 -10.55
N MET A 5 -16.67 8.96 -9.77
CA MET A 5 -15.93 9.71 -8.75
C MET A 5 -15.16 10.85 -9.42
N THR A 6 -15.30 12.05 -8.88
CA THR A 6 -14.53 13.20 -9.32
C THR A 6 -13.07 13.10 -8.82
N ASP A 7 -12.15 13.81 -9.48
CA ASP A 7 -10.74 13.85 -9.08
C ASP A 7 -10.55 14.39 -7.66
N ASP A 8 -11.32 15.40 -7.27
CA ASP A 8 -11.31 15.93 -5.90
C ASP A 8 -11.78 14.90 -4.87
N SER A 9 -12.74 14.06 -5.24
CA SER A 9 -13.18 12.96 -4.36
C SER A 9 -12.08 11.92 -4.19
N ARG A 10 -11.40 11.52 -5.27
CA ARG A 10 -10.28 10.56 -5.21
C ARG A 10 -9.12 11.11 -4.37
N ARG A 11 -8.74 12.37 -4.59
CA ARG A 11 -7.70 13.05 -3.82
C ARG A 11 -8.02 13.07 -2.32
N ARG A 12 -9.25 13.46 -1.95
CA ARG A 12 -9.69 13.46 -0.54
C ARG A 12 -9.67 12.07 0.09
N VAL A 13 -10.11 11.05 -0.66
CA VAL A 13 -10.05 9.66 -0.16
C VAL A 13 -8.61 9.21 0.05
N LEU A 14 -7.71 9.42 -0.92
CA LEU A 14 -6.29 9.09 -0.76
C LEU A 14 -5.67 9.79 0.45
N MET A 15 -5.94 11.09 0.63
CA MET A 15 -5.47 11.85 1.78
C MET A 15 -5.96 11.25 3.10
N ARG A 16 -7.27 11.00 3.20
CA ARG A 16 -7.88 10.40 4.39
C ARG A 16 -7.31 9.01 4.68
N GLN A 17 -7.17 8.18 3.66
CA GLN A 17 -6.60 6.85 3.81
C GLN A 17 -5.12 6.91 4.21
N GLY A 18 -4.35 7.83 3.64
CA GLY A 18 -2.97 8.05 4.02
C GLY A 18 -2.83 8.39 5.52
N PHE A 19 -3.62 9.32 6.04
CA PHE A 19 -3.62 9.63 7.47
C PHE A 19 -4.11 8.47 8.34
N LEU A 20 -5.09 7.69 7.87
CA LEU A 20 -5.53 6.48 8.57
C LEU A 20 -4.38 5.47 8.70
N PHE A 21 -3.63 5.24 7.62
CA PHE A 21 -2.49 4.34 7.63
C PHE A 21 -1.36 4.84 8.54
N LEU A 22 -1.07 6.15 8.55
CA LEU A 22 -0.13 6.75 9.50
C LEU A 22 -0.55 6.52 10.95
N PHE A 23 -1.83 6.70 11.25
CA PHE A 23 -2.39 6.42 12.58
C PHE A 23 -2.27 4.93 12.94
N LEU A 24 -2.64 4.02 12.03
CA LEU A 24 -2.45 2.58 12.23
C LEU A 24 -0.97 2.22 12.44
N GLY A 25 -0.08 2.89 11.74
CA GLY A 25 1.36 2.76 11.97
C GLY A 25 1.73 3.05 13.43
N LEU A 26 1.23 4.16 14.00
CA LEU A 26 1.46 4.48 15.42
C LEU A 26 0.90 3.40 16.35
N VAL A 27 -0.30 2.90 16.08
CA VAL A 27 -0.91 1.81 16.87
C VAL A 27 -0.05 0.54 16.82
N PHE A 28 0.44 0.14 15.65
CA PHE A 28 1.34 -1.00 15.51
C PHE A 28 2.71 -0.75 16.16
N GLY A 29 3.15 0.50 16.24
CA GLY A 29 4.32 0.89 17.03
C GLY A 29 4.18 0.53 18.51
N LEU A 30 3.00 0.73 19.07
CA LEU A 30 2.70 0.28 20.45
C LEU A 30 2.65 -1.24 20.57
N ALA A 31 2.18 -1.94 19.55
CA ALA A 31 2.14 -3.41 19.51
C ALA A 31 3.54 -4.05 19.59
N ILE A 32 4.58 -3.37 19.11
CA ILE A 32 5.99 -3.85 19.21
C ILE A 32 6.39 -4.08 20.66
N ILE A 33 5.90 -3.24 21.57
CA ILE A 33 6.26 -3.28 22.99
C ILE A 33 5.34 -4.24 23.76
N ALA A 34 4.07 -4.37 23.32
CA ALA A 34 3.02 -5.03 24.08
C ALA A 34 2.75 -6.49 23.65
N LEU A 35 3.14 -6.88 22.44
CA LEU A 35 2.76 -8.17 21.86
C LEU A 35 3.98 -9.05 21.58
N PRO A 36 3.81 -10.40 21.50
CA PRO A 36 4.86 -11.32 21.07
C PRO A 36 5.29 -11.02 19.63
N HIS A 37 6.50 -11.47 19.27
CA HIS A 37 7.10 -11.29 17.94
C HIS A 37 7.33 -9.82 17.53
N PRO A 38 8.10 -9.01 18.31
CA PRO A 38 8.28 -7.58 18.09
C PRO A 38 8.81 -7.23 16.69
N SER A 39 9.68 -8.07 16.10
CA SER A 39 10.22 -7.86 14.74
C SER A 39 9.12 -7.91 13.67
N ARG A 40 8.08 -8.73 13.85
CA ARG A 40 6.93 -8.83 12.95
C ARG A 40 6.04 -7.61 13.04
N TRP A 41 5.78 -7.14 14.27
CA TRP A 41 5.02 -5.92 14.51
C TRP A 41 5.76 -4.69 14.01
N LEU A 42 7.10 -4.68 14.08
CA LEU A 42 7.91 -3.64 13.44
C LEU A 42 7.69 -3.60 11.93
N ALA A 43 7.63 -4.76 11.27
CA ALA A 43 7.31 -4.82 9.83
C ALA A 43 5.92 -4.25 9.52
N ALA A 44 4.90 -4.59 10.32
CA ALA A 44 3.55 -4.04 10.17
C ALA A 44 3.51 -2.52 10.42
N HIS A 45 4.22 -2.04 11.43
CA HIS A 45 4.39 -0.61 11.73
C HIS A 45 5.00 0.14 10.54
N LEU A 46 6.13 -0.32 10.03
CA LEU A 46 6.81 0.32 8.90
C LEU A 46 5.97 0.27 7.63
N THR A 47 5.33 -0.87 7.34
CA THR A 47 4.44 -1.01 6.18
C THR A 47 3.29 -0.01 6.25
N ALA A 48 2.61 0.10 7.39
CA ALA A 48 1.51 1.05 7.56
C ALA A 48 2.01 2.50 7.41
N PHE A 49 3.11 2.84 8.08
CA PHE A 49 3.64 4.20 8.08
C PHE A 49 4.11 4.65 6.70
N LEU A 50 4.93 3.82 6.02
CA LEU A 50 5.42 4.13 4.67
C LEU A 50 4.29 4.17 3.65
N THR A 51 3.33 3.23 3.72
CA THR A 51 2.17 3.23 2.84
C THR A 51 1.31 4.49 3.06
N GLY A 52 1.13 4.91 4.32
CA GLY A 52 0.44 6.15 4.65
C GLY A 52 1.09 7.37 4.00
N LEU A 53 2.42 7.48 4.11
CA LEU A 53 3.17 8.56 3.45
C LEU A 53 3.00 8.54 1.93
N VAL A 54 3.11 7.36 1.32
CA VAL A 54 2.94 7.21 -0.14
C VAL A 54 1.55 7.66 -0.59
N LEU A 55 0.48 7.27 0.12
CA LEU A 55 -0.88 7.69 -0.20
C LEU A 55 -1.07 9.21 -0.04
N VAL A 56 -0.47 9.83 0.98
CA VAL A 56 -0.49 11.29 1.15
C VAL A 56 0.24 11.98 0.01
N VAL A 57 1.45 11.53 -0.35
CA VAL A 57 2.22 12.08 -1.47
C VAL A 57 1.45 11.91 -2.79
N MET A 58 0.86 10.75 -3.02
CA MET A 58 0.02 10.50 -4.20
C MET A 58 -1.19 11.44 -4.25
N ALA A 59 -1.83 11.72 -3.10
CA ALA A 59 -2.94 12.66 -3.00
C ALA A 59 -2.50 14.10 -3.30
N LEU A 60 -1.33 14.52 -2.84
CA LEU A 60 -0.77 15.85 -3.11
C LEU A 60 -0.40 16.02 -4.59
N ALA A 61 0.18 15.00 -5.20
CA ALA A 61 0.56 15.01 -6.61
C ALA A 61 -0.64 14.82 -7.57
N TRP A 62 -1.83 14.44 -7.06
CA TRP A 62 -2.95 13.99 -7.89
C TRP A 62 -3.40 15.01 -8.94
N SER A 63 -3.39 16.29 -8.61
CA SER A 63 -3.78 17.39 -9.51
C SER A 63 -2.79 17.60 -10.65
N GLU A 64 -1.52 17.25 -10.43
CA GLU A 64 -0.43 17.42 -11.41
C GLU A 64 -0.35 16.27 -12.42
N LEU A 65 -1.04 15.15 -12.14
CA LEU A 65 -0.96 13.97 -12.99
C LEU A 65 -1.73 14.17 -14.31
N ARG A 66 -1.03 14.08 -15.42
CA ARG A 66 -1.61 14.12 -16.77
C ARG A 66 -2.03 12.70 -17.22
N LEU A 67 -3.10 12.20 -16.62
CA LEU A 67 -3.64 10.89 -16.90
C LEU A 67 -5.08 11.01 -17.43
N THR A 68 -5.46 10.10 -18.32
CA THR A 68 -6.87 9.93 -18.71
C THR A 68 -7.69 9.46 -17.51
N ASN A 69 -9.01 9.65 -17.56
CA ASN A 69 -9.89 9.23 -16.45
C ASN A 69 -9.79 7.72 -16.14
N GLY A 70 -9.63 6.87 -17.17
CA GLY A 70 -9.41 5.44 -16.99
C GLY A 70 -8.09 5.14 -16.27
N GLN A 71 -6.99 5.79 -16.67
CA GLN A 71 -5.68 5.65 -16.03
C GLN A 71 -5.70 6.15 -14.58
N ARG A 72 -6.38 7.28 -14.30
CA ARG A 72 -6.59 7.78 -12.93
C ARG A 72 -7.35 6.77 -12.07
N THR A 73 -8.44 6.18 -12.62
CA THR A 73 -9.18 5.14 -11.91
C THR A 73 -8.30 3.93 -11.61
N LEU A 74 -7.53 3.49 -12.61
CA LEU A 74 -6.64 2.34 -12.46
C LEU A 74 -5.53 2.62 -11.41
N ALA A 75 -4.85 3.77 -11.49
CA ALA A 75 -3.83 4.15 -10.52
C ALA A 75 -4.39 4.23 -9.09
N TYR A 76 -5.58 4.81 -8.93
CA TYR A 76 -6.27 4.92 -7.65
C TYR A 76 -6.64 3.55 -7.07
N THR A 77 -7.30 2.69 -7.86
CA THR A 77 -7.76 1.38 -7.38
C THR A 77 -6.59 0.44 -7.07
N THR A 78 -5.60 0.36 -7.96
CA THR A 78 -4.40 -0.48 -7.73
C THR A 78 -3.55 0.05 -6.59
N GLY A 79 -3.46 1.36 -6.39
CA GLY A 79 -2.79 1.97 -5.24
C GLY A 79 -3.45 1.57 -3.91
N LEU A 80 -4.78 1.62 -3.83
CA LEU A 80 -5.50 1.18 -2.64
C LEU A 80 -5.41 -0.34 -2.43
N VAL A 81 -5.52 -1.15 -3.49
CA VAL A 81 -5.36 -2.62 -3.39
C VAL A 81 -3.97 -2.97 -2.86
N ALA A 82 -2.92 -2.33 -3.37
CA ALA A 82 -1.56 -2.53 -2.88
C ALA A 82 -1.40 -2.09 -1.40
N ALA A 83 -2.00 -0.96 -1.03
CA ALA A 83 -1.96 -0.43 0.33
C ALA A 83 -2.60 -1.38 1.34
N TYR A 84 -3.86 -1.73 1.12
CA TYR A 84 -4.59 -2.61 2.02
C TYR A 84 -4.06 -4.06 2.01
N GLY A 85 -3.68 -4.56 0.84
CA GLY A 85 -3.06 -5.87 0.72
C GLY A 85 -1.73 -5.96 1.48
N GLY A 86 -0.86 -4.93 1.34
CA GLY A 86 0.40 -4.84 2.06
C GLY A 86 0.22 -4.82 3.58
N LEU A 87 -0.75 -4.03 4.05
CA LEU A 87 -1.09 -4.00 5.47
C LEU A 87 -1.63 -5.35 5.96
N ALA A 88 -2.59 -5.93 5.22
CA ALA A 88 -3.15 -7.24 5.57
C ALA A 88 -2.08 -8.33 5.61
N GLY A 89 -1.16 -8.36 4.63
CA GLY A 89 -0.06 -9.30 4.59
C GLY A 89 0.91 -9.16 5.75
N SER A 90 1.27 -7.93 6.12
CA SER A 90 2.20 -7.68 7.24
C SER A 90 1.57 -7.99 8.60
N VAL A 91 0.29 -7.67 8.80
CA VAL A 91 -0.46 -8.02 10.02
C VAL A 91 -0.66 -9.54 10.11
N PHE A 92 -1.03 -10.19 9.00
CA PHE A 92 -1.14 -11.65 8.94
C PHE A 92 0.18 -12.32 9.31
N GLY A 93 1.31 -11.84 8.76
CA GLY A 93 2.64 -12.32 9.12
C GLY A 93 2.99 -12.10 10.59
N ALA A 94 2.54 -10.99 11.19
CA ALA A 94 2.76 -10.69 12.61
C ALA A 94 1.98 -11.62 13.53
N ILE A 95 0.75 -11.94 13.19
CA ILE A 95 -0.14 -12.81 14.00
C ILE A 95 0.27 -14.29 13.88
N THR A 96 0.65 -14.72 12.66
CA THR A 96 0.96 -16.15 12.38
C THR A 96 2.42 -16.51 12.58
N ASP A 97 3.27 -15.54 12.93
CA ASP A 97 4.74 -15.70 13.02
C ASP A 97 5.38 -16.29 11.76
N LEU A 98 4.77 -16.03 10.61
CA LEU A 98 5.31 -16.51 9.34
C LEU A 98 6.66 -15.86 9.05
N PRO A 99 7.73 -16.62 8.84
CA PRO A 99 9.00 -16.07 8.40
C PRO A 99 8.80 -15.40 7.04
N GLY A 100 9.16 -14.12 6.93
CA GLY A 100 9.22 -13.46 5.63
C GLY A 100 10.23 -14.17 4.73
N PRO A 101 10.11 -14.07 3.40
CA PRO A 101 11.01 -14.76 2.46
C PRO A 101 12.50 -14.42 2.65
N ALA A 102 12.80 -13.28 3.28
CA ALA A 102 14.18 -12.86 3.57
C ALA A 102 14.73 -13.37 4.92
N SER A 103 13.89 -13.90 5.82
CA SER A 103 14.33 -14.22 7.18
C SER A 103 14.91 -15.63 7.34
N ASN A 104 14.54 -16.57 6.48
CA ASN A 104 15.09 -17.93 6.48
C ASN A 104 15.07 -18.48 5.03
N PRO A 105 16.07 -18.15 4.21
CA PRO A 105 16.17 -18.73 2.87
C PRO A 105 16.38 -20.27 3.01
N GLY A 106 15.45 -21.05 2.50
CA GLY A 106 15.50 -22.51 2.53
C GLY A 106 14.49 -23.19 3.47
N VAL A 107 13.79 -22.45 4.31
CA VAL A 107 12.70 -23.01 5.13
C VAL A 107 11.36 -22.63 4.46
N ALA A 108 10.71 -23.60 3.85
CA ALA A 108 9.36 -23.39 3.32
C ALA A 108 8.38 -23.15 4.48
N PRO A 109 7.59 -22.06 4.45
CA PRO A 109 6.57 -21.88 5.46
C PRO A 109 5.52 -22.98 5.38
N PRO A 110 4.89 -23.35 6.52
CA PRO A 110 3.89 -24.43 6.54
C PRO A 110 2.68 -24.07 5.67
N MET A 111 2.22 -25.03 4.88
CA MET A 111 0.94 -24.94 4.17
C MET A 111 -0.22 -25.11 5.19
N PRO A 112 -1.33 -24.37 5.09
CA PRO A 112 -1.79 -23.50 3.97
C PRO A 112 -1.35 -22.04 4.05
N GLN A 113 -0.67 -21.62 5.10
CA GLN A 113 -0.31 -20.21 5.36
C GLN A 113 0.57 -19.62 4.25
N ALA A 114 1.49 -20.43 3.71
CA ALA A 114 2.30 -20.04 2.56
C ALA A 114 1.46 -19.69 1.33
N GLY A 115 0.41 -20.46 1.07
CA GLY A 115 -0.51 -20.21 -0.05
C GLY A 115 -1.24 -18.86 0.09
N VAL A 116 -1.73 -18.55 1.29
CA VAL A 116 -2.38 -17.25 1.58
C VAL A 116 -1.40 -16.11 1.37
N PHE A 117 -0.18 -16.23 1.90
CA PHE A 117 0.83 -15.20 1.76
C PHE A 117 1.24 -14.95 0.30
N LEU A 118 1.43 -16.04 -0.47
CA LEU A 118 1.74 -15.93 -1.90
C LEU A 118 0.59 -15.30 -2.70
N ALA A 119 -0.66 -15.63 -2.40
CA ALA A 119 -1.82 -15.00 -3.04
C ALA A 119 -1.89 -13.49 -2.76
N ILE A 120 -1.61 -13.09 -1.52
CA ILE A 120 -1.51 -11.68 -1.13
C ILE A 120 -0.39 -10.99 -1.94
N LEU A 121 0.81 -11.57 -1.99
CA LEU A 121 1.93 -11.01 -2.75
C LEU A 121 1.64 -10.92 -4.25
N ALA A 122 1.05 -11.96 -4.83
CA ALA A 122 0.68 -12.00 -6.25
C ALA A 122 -0.34 -10.91 -6.62
N THR A 123 -1.10 -10.42 -5.66
CA THR A 123 -2.04 -9.30 -5.86
C THR A 123 -1.38 -7.94 -5.63
N ILE A 124 -0.57 -7.82 -4.58
CA ILE A 124 0.05 -6.55 -4.19
C ILE A 124 1.10 -6.11 -5.20
N VAL A 125 2.01 -7.02 -5.58
CA VAL A 125 3.17 -6.66 -6.40
C VAL A 125 2.76 -6.08 -7.76
N PRO A 126 1.90 -6.72 -8.56
CA PRO A 126 1.44 -6.12 -9.81
C PRO A 126 0.68 -4.81 -9.60
N SER A 127 -0.17 -4.74 -8.56
CA SER A 127 -0.94 -3.53 -8.23
C SER A 127 -0.03 -2.35 -7.92
N LEU A 128 1.05 -2.59 -7.18
CA LEU A 128 2.05 -1.58 -6.86
C LEU A 128 2.74 -1.07 -8.13
N PHE A 129 3.23 -1.97 -8.98
CA PHE A 129 3.90 -1.58 -10.23
C PHE A 129 2.98 -0.81 -11.17
N VAL A 130 1.73 -1.21 -11.31
CA VAL A 130 0.74 -0.50 -12.13
C VAL A 130 0.47 0.89 -11.57
N SER A 131 0.23 1.01 -10.26
CA SER A 131 -0.06 2.30 -9.63
C SER A 131 1.12 3.26 -9.77
N PHE A 132 2.33 2.86 -9.37
CA PHE A 132 3.53 3.70 -9.47
C PHE A 132 3.91 4.00 -10.92
N GLY A 133 3.83 3.02 -11.82
CA GLY A 133 4.10 3.21 -13.23
C GLY A 133 3.20 4.27 -13.87
N LEU A 134 1.90 4.27 -13.53
CA LEU A 134 0.95 5.28 -13.99
C LEU A 134 1.23 6.66 -13.37
N VAL A 135 1.57 6.73 -12.09
CA VAL A 135 1.95 8.00 -11.45
C VAL A 135 3.19 8.59 -12.12
N LEU A 136 4.25 7.79 -12.33
CA LEU A 136 5.47 8.23 -13.02
C LEU A 136 5.19 8.64 -14.48
N TYR A 137 4.35 7.89 -15.17
CA TYR A 137 3.92 8.24 -16.54
C TYR A 137 3.17 9.58 -16.56
N GLY A 138 2.26 9.80 -15.61
CA GLY A 138 1.49 11.03 -15.50
C GLY A 138 2.34 12.27 -15.17
N MET A 139 3.47 12.09 -14.50
CA MET A 139 4.40 13.19 -14.17
C MET A 139 5.27 13.64 -15.35
N ARG A 140 5.45 12.82 -16.39
CA ARG A 140 6.33 13.13 -17.54
C ARG A 140 5.89 14.34 -18.37
N GLY A 141 4.70 14.85 -18.21
CA GLY A 141 4.17 16.00 -18.95
C GLY A 141 4.32 17.35 -18.25
N ALA A 142 4.97 17.43 -17.09
CA ALA A 142 5.06 18.66 -16.29
C ALA A 142 6.24 19.59 -16.68
N SER A 143 7.11 19.19 -17.61
CA SER A 143 8.24 20.02 -18.02
C SER A 143 7.94 20.80 -19.31
N THR A 144 8.16 22.10 -19.25
CA THR A 144 8.22 23.11 -20.29
C THR A 144 6.93 23.85 -20.62
N GLY A 145 6.76 24.96 -19.91
CA GLY A 145 5.79 25.99 -20.19
C GLY A 145 5.96 27.16 -19.21
N ARG A 146 7.17 27.71 -19.15
CA ARG A 146 7.42 29.08 -18.70
C ARG A 146 8.16 29.81 -19.76
#